data_4c2a5b1285d064b6cbba645ca56459e0
#
_entry.id   4c2a5b1285d064b6cbba645ca56459e0
#
_cell.length_a   1.000
_cell.length_b   1.000
_cell.length_c   1.000
_cell.angle_alpha   90.00
_cell.angle_beta   90.00
_cell.angle_gamma   90.00
#
_symmetry.space_group_name_H-M   'P 1'
#
loop_
_entity.id
_entity.type
_entity.pdbx_description
1 polymer ?
#
loop_
_entity_poly.entity_id
_entity_poly.type
_entity_poly.pdbx_seq_one_letter_code
_entity_poly.pdbx_strand_id
1 'polypeptide(L)'
;MINDKNKIALYKKYLSIFDAHHQDPEFFTLRQSNAELSTVMGGRPWSWHVIGITNAALVRYKELNFKHVSKSGITRAHIQPRFITTKILISGQRPFEIDDFFDLWLKSDKTIICGAGENTKEFNSKYITIENDDYHLFASSTIGWNFSMKREGQYLRRLYENIVIL
;
A
#
# COMPACT_ATOMS: atom_id res chain seq x y z
N MET A 1 11.80 -6.87 -8.10
CA MET A 1 10.97 -8.04 -8.49
C MET A 1 10.98 -9.08 -7.38
N ILE A 2 9.86 -9.77 -7.17
CA ILE A 2 9.79 -10.91 -6.23
C ILE A 2 10.45 -12.09 -6.93
N ASN A 3 11.43 -12.73 -6.30
CA ASN A 3 12.02 -13.95 -6.87
C ASN A 3 11.06 -15.15 -6.69
N ASP A 4 11.21 -16.17 -7.53
CA ASP A 4 10.29 -17.32 -7.58
C ASP A 4 10.21 -18.08 -6.26
N LYS A 5 11.32 -18.22 -5.55
CA LYS A 5 11.33 -18.88 -4.23
C LYS A 5 10.45 -18.14 -3.22
N ASN A 6 10.50 -16.81 -3.22
CA ASN A 6 9.68 -15.98 -2.34
C ASN A 6 8.21 -15.99 -2.77
N LYS A 7 7.93 -15.96 -4.08
CA LYS A 7 6.57 -16.11 -4.60
C LYS A 7 5.95 -17.41 -4.11
N ILE A 8 6.61 -18.54 -4.30
CA ILE A 8 6.12 -19.86 -3.87
C ILE A 8 5.86 -19.89 -2.35
N ALA A 9 6.77 -19.35 -1.55
CA ALA A 9 6.61 -19.34 -0.09
C ALA A 9 5.41 -18.49 0.37
N LEU A 10 5.21 -17.33 -0.24
CA LEU A 10 4.09 -16.43 0.06
C LEU A 10 2.76 -17.04 -0.42
N TYR A 11 2.76 -17.64 -1.60
CA TYR A 11 1.59 -18.31 -2.15
C TYR A 11 1.12 -19.49 -1.28
N LYS A 12 2.05 -20.29 -0.75
CA LYS A 12 1.71 -21.36 0.23
C LYS A 12 1.03 -20.80 1.48
N LYS A 13 1.42 -19.60 1.93
CA LYS A 13 0.74 -18.94 3.04
C LYS A 13 -0.67 -18.49 2.68
N TYR A 14 -0.85 -17.95 1.47
CA TYR A 14 -2.19 -17.64 0.98
C TYR A 14 -3.08 -18.86 0.93
N LEU A 15 -2.61 -19.99 0.36
CA LEU A 15 -3.36 -21.24 0.32
C LEU A 15 -3.78 -21.69 1.72
N SER A 16 -2.86 -21.67 2.68
CA SER A 16 -3.17 -22.02 4.08
C SER A 16 -4.27 -21.14 4.70
N ILE A 17 -4.25 -19.84 4.42
CA ILE A 17 -5.29 -18.90 4.89
C ILE A 17 -6.63 -19.17 4.20
N PHE A 18 -6.59 -19.44 2.90
CA PHE A 18 -7.77 -19.79 2.11
C PHE A 18 -8.44 -21.05 2.65
N ASP A 19 -7.67 -22.13 2.83
CA ASP A 19 -8.16 -23.41 3.33
C ASP A 19 -8.74 -23.27 4.76
N ALA A 20 -8.05 -22.56 5.64
CA ALA A 20 -8.53 -22.33 7.01
C ALA A 20 -9.89 -21.63 7.03
N HIS A 21 -10.05 -20.58 6.21
CA HIS A 21 -11.33 -19.86 6.11
C HIS A 21 -12.46 -20.76 5.57
N HIS A 22 -12.18 -21.63 4.59
CA HIS A 22 -13.20 -22.50 4.00
C HIS A 22 -13.56 -23.70 4.89
N GLN A 23 -12.63 -24.17 5.73
CA GLN A 23 -12.87 -25.23 6.69
C GLN A 23 -13.72 -24.75 7.88
N ASP A 24 -13.47 -23.55 8.38
CA ASP A 24 -14.19 -22.99 9.53
C ASP A 24 -14.31 -21.46 9.39
N PRO A 25 -15.29 -20.97 8.61
CA PRO A 25 -15.46 -19.53 8.36
C PRO A 25 -15.95 -18.74 9.59
N GLU A 26 -16.48 -19.41 10.60
CA GLU A 26 -16.90 -18.77 11.86
C GLU A 26 -15.70 -18.47 12.73
N PHE A 27 -14.71 -19.36 12.76
CA PHE A 27 -13.48 -19.18 13.52
C PHE A 27 -12.44 -18.38 12.71
N PHE A 28 -12.19 -18.77 11.45
CA PHE A 28 -11.28 -18.03 10.54
C PHE A 28 -12.07 -17.03 9.69
N THR A 29 -12.53 -15.98 10.32
CA THR A 29 -13.34 -14.96 9.66
C THR A 29 -12.59 -14.23 8.55
N LEU A 30 -13.31 -13.64 7.59
CA LEU A 30 -12.71 -12.80 6.54
C LEU A 30 -11.85 -11.66 7.12
N ARG A 31 -12.20 -11.15 8.31
CA ARG A 31 -11.39 -10.13 9.00
C ARG A 31 -10.04 -10.67 9.45
N GLN A 32 -10.01 -11.90 9.97
CA GLN A 32 -8.74 -12.56 10.36
C GLN A 32 -7.91 -12.89 9.13
N SER A 33 -8.49 -13.45 8.08
CA SER A 33 -7.82 -13.68 6.80
C SER A 33 -7.19 -12.42 6.23
N ASN A 34 -7.89 -11.28 6.32
CA ASN A 34 -7.35 -9.98 5.93
C ASN A 34 -6.16 -9.54 6.79
N ALA A 35 -6.21 -9.74 8.09
CA ALA A 35 -5.11 -9.40 8.98
C ALA A 35 -3.86 -10.24 8.67
N GLU A 36 -4.04 -11.54 8.46
CA GLU A 36 -2.95 -12.47 8.13
C GLU A 36 -2.35 -12.18 6.76
N LEU A 37 -3.16 -12.04 5.70
CA LEU A 37 -2.67 -11.68 4.37
C LEU A 37 -1.97 -10.32 4.38
N SER A 38 -2.52 -9.34 5.08
CA SER A 38 -1.88 -8.02 5.22
C SER A 38 -0.54 -8.11 5.94
N THR A 39 -0.39 -9.00 6.90
CA THR A 39 0.89 -9.25 7.59
C THR A 39 1.89 -9.95 6.68
N VAL A 40 1.46 -10.99 5.99
CA VAL A 40 2.31 -11.78 5.09
C VAL A 40 2.82 -10.95 3.92
N MET A 41 1.96 -10.14 3.32
CA MET A 41 2.25 -9.35 2.12
C MET A 41 2.74 -7.93 2.43
N GLY A 42 2.29 -7.34 3.55
CA GLY A 42 2.51 -5.93 3.85
C GLY A 42 3.92 -5.56 4.30
N GLY A 43 4.68 -6.49 4.81
CA GLY A 43 6.06 -6.28 5.28
C GLY A 43 7.12 -6.40 4.18
N ARG A 44 6.79 -6.23 2.92
CA ARG A 44 7.66 -6.51 1.78
C ARG A 44 8.04 -5.23 1.02
N PRO A 45 9.20 -5.21 0.33
CA PRO A 45 9.66 -4.03 -0.39
C PRO A 45 8.71 -3.51 -1.48
N TRP A 46 7.85 -4.38 -2.03
CA TRP A 46 6.87 -4.02 -3.06
C TRP A 46 5.50 -3.60 -2.50
N SER A 47 5.29 -3.71 -1.19
CA SER A 47 4.01 -3.36 -0.58
C SER A 47 3.87 -1.84 -0.41
N TRP A 48 2.63 -1.39 -0.30
CA TRP A 48 2.32 0.02 -0.12
C TRP A 48 2.82 0.91 -1.26
N HIS A 49 2.68 0.44 -2.49
CA HIS A 49 3.17 1.17 -3.65
C HIS A 49 2.50 2.55 -3.75
N VAL A 50 3.28 3.60 -3.57
CA VAL A 50 2.79 4.97 -3.65
C VAL A 50 2.74 5.41 -5.11
N ILE A 51 1.55 5.83 -5.56
CA ILE A 51 1.32 6.28 -6.93
C ILE A 51 0.91 7.76 -7.01
N GLY A 52 0.78 8.43 -5.87
CA GLY A 52 0.40 9.83 -5.86
C GLY A 52 0.45 10.47 -4.49
N ILE A 53 0.24 11.78 -4.49
CA ILE A 53 0.19 12.61 -3.29
C ILE A 53 -0.91 13.65 -3.41
N THR A 54 -1.69 13.91 -2.36
CA THR A 54 -2.66 15.00 -2.35
C THR A 54 -1.98 16.35 -2.19
N ASN A 55 -2.65 17.42 -2.67
CA ASN A 55 -2.16 18.78 -2.46
C ASN A 55 -1.98 19.11 -0.98
N ALA A 56 -2.93 18.70 -0.12
CA ALA A 56 -2.84 18.93 1.31
C ALA A 56 -1.59 18.29 1.93
N ALA A 57 -1.29 17.04 1.56
CA ALA A 57 -0.07 16.37 2.01
C ALA A 57 1.21 17.05 1.49
N LEU A 58 1.22 17.46 0.23
CA LEU A 58 2.38 18.12 -0.39
C LEU A 58 2.67 19.49 0.26
N VAL A 59 1.63 20.30 0.51
CA VAL A 59 1.75 21.55 1.25
C VAL A 59 2.26 21.29 2.67
N ARG A 60 1.72 20.27 3.33
CA ARG A 60 2.19 19.89 4.67
C ARG A 60 3.66 19.47 4.67
N TYR A 61 4.13 18.76 3.65
CA TYR A 61 5.56 18.45 3.50
C TYR A 61 6.41 19.70 3.32
N LYS A 62 5.95 20.69 2.56
CA LYS A 62 6.65 21.98 2.44
C LYS A 62 6.83 22.65 3.81
N GLU A 63 5.77 22.72 4.63
CA GLU A 63 5.83 23.28 5.99
C GLU A 63 6.85 22.56 6.87
N LEU A 64 7.01 21.26 6.68
CA LEU A 64 7.98 20.40 7.36
C LEU A 64 9.37 20.38 6.70
N ASN A 65 9.62 21.30 5.75
CA ASN A 65 10.84 21.35 4.96
C ASN A 65 11.18 20.01 4.28
N PHE A 66 10.13 19.30 3.80
CA PHE A 66 10.18 17.99 3.17
C PHE A 66 10.87 16.91 4.04
N LYS A 67 10.72 17.01 5.34
CA LYS A 67 11.15 15.99 6.30
C LYS A 67 9.93 15.29 6.87
N HIS A 68 10.05 13.99 7.05
CA HIS A 68 9.03 13.27 7.80
C HIS A 68 9.28 13.46 9.30
N VAL A 69 8.22 13.82 10.01
CA VAL A 69 8.22 13.89 11.46
C VAL A 69 7.06 13.08 12.02
N SER A 70 7.24 12.47 13.16
CA SER A 70 6.17 11.78 13.87
C SER A 70 5.00 12.74 14.11
N LYS A 71 3.78 12.25 13.94
CA LYS A 71 2.54 13.04 14.07
C LYS A 71 2.46 14.23 13.10
N SER A 72 3.05 14.10 11.93
CA SER A 72 3.02 15.13 10.87
C SER A 72 1.62 15.47 10.35
N GLY A 73 0.63 14.62 10.60
CA GLY A 73 -0.69 14.70 9.97
C GLY A 73 -0.69 14.17 8.54
N ILE A 74 0.39 13.52 8.11
CA ILE A 74 0.50 12.87 6.79
C ILE A 74 0.38 11.37 6.98
N THR A 75 -0.40 10.73 6.12
CA THR A 75 -0.66 9.29 6.14
C THR A 75 -0.68 8.73 4.73
N ARG A 76 -0.98 7.46 4.60
CA ARG A 76 -1.23 6.80 3.32
C ARG A 76 -2.61 6.17 3.31
N ALA A 77 -3.36 6.42 2.25
CA ALA A 77 -4.61 5.77 1.97
C ALA A 77 -4.43 4.74 0.86
N HIS A 78 -4.98 3.55 1.00
CA HIS A 78 -5.13 2.63 -0.12
C HIS A 78 -6.25 3.12 -1.03
N ILE A 79 -6.02 3.07 -2.34
CA ILE A 79 -7.09 3.34 -3.33
C ILE A 79 -8.17 2.28 -3.21
N GLN A 80 -7.76 1.02 -3.14
CA GLN A 80 -8.64 -0.10 -2.83
C GLN A 80 -8.31 -0.63 -1.43
N PRO A 81 -9.26 -0.59 -0.48
CA PRO A 81 -9.04 -1.18 0.84
C PRO A 81 -8.58 -2.64 0.73
N ARG A 82 -7.52 -3.01 1.44
CA ARG A 82 -7.00 -4.40 1.45
C ARG A 82 -8.07 -5.43 1.80
N PHE A 83 -9.03 -5.06 2.63
CA PHE A 83 -10.16 -5.91 2.96
C PHE A 83 -10.96 -6.34 1.71
N ILE A 84 -11.15 -5.45 0.74
CA ILE A 84 -11.83 -5.78 -0.53
C ILE A 84 -11.00 -6.75 -1.34
N THR A 85 -9.68 -6.53 -1.44
CA THR A 85 -8.76 -7.45 -2.11
C THR A 85 -8.80 -8.83 -1.46
N THR A 86 -8.74 -8.90 -0.13
CA THR A 86 -8.85 -10.14 0.62
C THR A 86 -10.19 -10.82 0.37
N LYS A 87 -11.28 -10.07 0.39
CA LYS A 87 -12.61 -10.63 0.10
C LYS A 87 -12.64 -11.29 -1.28
N ILE A 88 -12.09 -10.67 -2.31
CA ILE A 88 -12.02 -11.25 -3.65
C ILE A 88 -11.19 -12.54 -3.65
N LEU A 89 -10.03 -12.53 -2.98
CA LEU A 89 -9.12 -13.67 -2.94
C LEU A 89 -9.67 -14.88 -2.17
N ILE A 90 -10.50 -14.63 -1.15
CA ILE A 90 -10.96 -15.69 -0.21
C ILE A 90 -12.37 -16.18 -0.53
N SER A 91 -13.24 -15.37 -1.14
CA SER A 91 -14.66 -15.72 -1.31
C SER A 91 -14.95 -16.69 -2.47
N GLY A 92 -13.97 -17.05 -3.28
CA GLY A 92 -14.13 -18.01 -4.37
C GLY A 92 -14.23 -19.45 -3.86
N GLN A 93 -14.75 -20.36 -4.69
CA GLN A 93 -14.77 -21.81 -4.37
C GLN A 93 -13.38 -22.47 -4.50
N ARG A 94 -12.46 -21.82 -5.20
CA ARG A 94 -11.08 -22.26 -5.40
C ARG A 94 -10.12 -21.12 -5.19
N PRO A 95 -8.92 -21.37 -4.69
CA PRO A 95 -7.91 -20.35 -4.58
C PRO A 95 -7.49 -19.84 -5.98
N PHE A 96 -7.04 -18.62 -6.04
CA PHE A 96 -6.41 -18.07 -7.24
C PHE A 96 -5.11 -18.80 -7.53
N GLU A 97 -4.79 -18.95 -8.81
CA GLU A 97 -3.46 -19.41 -9.22
C GLU A 97 -2.38 -18.40 -8.81
N ILE A 98 -1.14 -18.88 -8.71
CA ILE A 98 -0.04 -18.11 -8.13
C ILE A 98 0.16 -16.74 -8.80
N ASP A 99 0.14 -16.70 -10.13
CA ASP A 99 0.35 -15.44 -10.86
C ASP A 99 -0.85 -14.50 -10.72
N ASP A 100 -2.07 -15.01 -10.79
CA ASP A 100 -3.30 -14.25 -10.60
C ASP A 100 -3.40 -13.67 -9.18
N PHE A 101 -2.99 -14.43 -8.16
CA PHE A 101 -2.91 -13.95 -6.78
C PHE A 101 -1.98 -12.75 -6.66
N PHE A 102 -0.76 -12.86 -7.20
CA PHE A 102 0.20 -11.76 -7.13
C PHE A 102 -0.23 -10.56 -7.96
N ASP A 103 -0.76 -10.79 -9.15
CA ASP A 103 -1.25 -9.73 -10.03
C ASP A 103 -2.37 -8.92 -9.35
N LEU A 104 -3.36 -9.62 -8.78
CA LEU A 104 -4.44 -8.95 -8.07
C LEU A 104 -3.92 -8.17 -6.86
N TRP A 105 -3.06 -8.81 -6.03
CA TRP A 105 -2.53 -8.15 -4.85
C TRP A 105 -1.72 -6.91 -5.20
N LEU A 106 -0.76 -7.03 -6.12
CA LEU A 106 0.13 -5.92 -6.51
C LEU A 106 -0.62 -4.77 -7.18
N LYS A 107 -1.65 -5.07 -7.99
CA LYS A 107 -2.51 -4.04 -8.59
C LYS A 107 -3.32 -3.30 -7.54
N SER A 108 -3.76 -3.99 -6.49
CA SER A 108 -4.62 -3.43 -5.44
C SER A 108 -3.85 -2.72 -4.33
N ASP A 109 -2.57 -3.07 -4.10
CA ASP A 109 -1.76 -2.50 -3.00
C ASP A 109 -1.15 -1.13 -3.36
N LYS A 110 -1.95 -0.31 -4.06
CA LYS A 110 -1.60 1.05 -4.45
C LYS A 110 -2.08 2.05 -3.41
N THR A 111 -1.22 2.99 -3.08
CA THR A 111 -1.49 3.98 -2.03
C THR A 111 -1.25 5.41 -2.52
N ILE A 112 -1.93 6.34 -1.88
CA ILE A 112 -1.77 7.78 -2.06
C ILE A 112 -1.27 8.37 -0.75
N ILE A 113 -0.27 9.23 -0.82
CA ILE A 113 0.12 10.07 0.30
C ILE A 113 -0.94 11.14 0.50
N CYS A 114 -1.52 11.21 1.69
CA CYS A 114 -2.62 12.13 1.96
C CYS A 114 -2.48 12.82 3.32
N GLY A 115 -3.14 13.95 3.47
CA GLY A 115 -3.24 14.68 4.72
C GLY A 115 -4.20 14.01 5.71
N ALA A 116 -4.13 14.47 6.97
CA ALA A 116 -5.09 14.06 7.99
C ALA A 116 -6.53 14.39 7.55
N GLY A 117 -7.43 13.42 7.70
CA GLY A 117 -8.83 13.55 7.29
C GLY A 117 -9.13 13.12 5.85
N GLU A 118 -8.14 13.01 4.98
CA GLU A 118 -8.33 12.51 3.61
C GLU A 118 -8.31 10.98 3.52
N ASN A 119 -7.76 10.29 4.53
CA ASN A 119 -7.75 8.82 4.60
C ASN A 119 -9.11 8.30 5.11
N THR A 120 -10.10 8.29 4.25
CA THR A 120 -11.46 7.81 4.51
C THR A 120 -11.66 6.40 3.99
N LYS A 121 -12.83 5.77 4.30
CA LYS A 121 -13.15 4.41 3.81
C LYS A 121 -13.11 4.31 2.28
N GLU A 122 -13.50 5.39 1.61
CA GLU A 122 -13.41 5.54 0.16
C GLU A 122 -12.52 6.75 -0.10
N PHE A 123 -11.36 6.51 -0.70
CA PHE A 123 -10.44 7.58 -1.03
C PHE A 123 -10.96 8.33 -2.27
N ASN A 124 -11.43 9.57 -2.07
CA ASN A 124 -12.02 10.40 -3.13
C ASN A 124 -11.23 11.69 -3.42
N SER A 125 -10.13 11.92 -2.72
CA SER A 125 -9.34 13.13 -2.91
C SER A 125 -8.58 13.12 -4.23
N LYS A 126 -8.55 14.27 -4.91
CA LYS A 126 -7.67 14.46 -6.06
C LYS A 126 -6.22 14.38 -5.62
N TYR A 127 -5.40 13.77 -6.45
CA TYR A 127 -3.97 13.63 -6.17
C TYR A 127 -3.14 13.93 -7.41
N ILE A 128 -1.91 14.34 -7.17
CA ILE A 128 -0.86 14.51 -8.15
C ILE A 128 -0.20 13.16 -8.33
N THR A 129 -0.10 12.69 -9.54
CA THR A 129 0.57 11.42 -9.86
C THR A 129 2.06 11.52 -9.54
N ILE A 130 2.56 10.53 -8.85
CA ILE A 130 3.99 10.31 -8.65
C ILE A 130 4.44 9.35 -9.74
N GLU A 131 5.13 9.87 -10.73
CA GLU A 131 5.83 9.07 -11.71
C GLU A 131 7.08 8.49 -11.04
N ASN A 132 7.05 7.21 -10.82
CA ASN A 132 8.07 6.54 -10.07
C ASN A 132 8.65 5.37 -10.88
N ASP A 133 9.58 5.69 -11.77
CA ASP A 133 10.37 4.68 -12.48
C ASP A 133 11.32 3.94 -11.53
N ASP A 134 11.56 4.50 -10.36
CA ASP A 134 12.42 3.95 -9.33
C ASP A 134 11.54 3.22 -8.31
N TYR A 135 11.33 1.93 -8.49
CA TYR A 135 10.46 1.04 -7.70
C TYR A 135 10.67 1.12 -6.18
N HIS A 136 11.67 1.83 -5.74
CA HIS A 136 12.05 1.97 -4.33
C HIS A 136 11.74 3.32 -3.70
N LEU A 137 11.32 4.32 -4.48
CA LEU A 137 10.85 5.56 -3.89
C LEU A 137 9.52 5.31 -3.20
N PHE A 138 9.43 5.72 -1.95
CA PHE A 138 8.24 5.55 -1.10
C PHE A 138 7.81 4.09 -0.86
N ALA A 139 8.57 3.10 -1.32
CA ALA A 139 8.37 1.73 -0.92
C ALA A 139 8.82 1.57 0.52
N SER A 140 7.92 1.20 1.40
CA SER A 140 8.26 0.90 2.78
C SER A 140 7.58 -0.36 3.24
N SER A 141 8.37 -1.24 3.83
CA SER A 141 7.89 -2.46 4.46
C SER A 141 7.25 -2.21 5.82
N THR A 142 7.32 -1.00 6.36
CA THR A 142 6.83 -0.69 7.69
C THR A 142 5.53 0.09 7.65
N ILE A 143 4.65 -0.22 8.57
CA ILE A 143 3.48 0.58 8.87
C ILE A 143 3.97 1.93 9.41
N GLY A 144 3.74 2.97 8.65
CA GLY A 144 4.39 4.25 8.92
C GLY A 144 5.74 4.31 8.20
N TRP A 145 5.77 5.02 7.17
CA TRP A 145 6.94 5.21 6.36
C TRP A 145 8.05 5.94 7.06
N ASN A 146 9.22 5.40 6.85
CA ASN A 146 10.43 6.03 7.29
C ASN A 146 10.89 6.98 6.17
N PHE A 147 10.53 8.25 6.30
CA PHE A 147 10.95 9.31 5.39
C PHE A 147 12.40 9.74 5.63
N SER A 148 13.21 8.87 6.13
CA SER A 148 14.63 9.14 6.33
C SER A 148 15.42 9.21 5.03
N MET A 149 14.80 8.85 3.89
CA MET A 149 15.49 8.86 2.62
C MET A 149 15.51 10.27 2.02
N LYS A 150 16.71 10.83 1.95
CA LYS A 150 17.01 12.13 1.34
C LYS A 150 16.44 12.26 -0.09
N ARG A 151 16.39 11.17 -0.85
CA ARG A 151 15.88 11.11 -2.23
C ARG A 151 14.39 11.45 -2.30
N GLU A 152 13.58 10.92 -1.40
CA GLU A 152 12.13 11.13 -1.36
C GLU A 152 11.79 12.58 -1.01
N GLY A 153 12.47 13.16 -0.03
CA GLY A 153 12.33 14.57 0.30
C GLY A 153 12.76 15.50 -0.84
N GLN A 154 13.82 15.15 -1.57
CA GLN A 154 14.26 15.90 -2.77
C GLN A 154 13.26 15.79 -3.93
N TYR A 155 12.67 14.60 -4.12
CA TYR A 155 11.63 14.40 -5.13
C TYR A 155 10.40 15.24 -4.84
N LEU A 156 9.89 15.21 -3.60
CA LEU A 156 8.71 15.98 -3.21
C LEU A 156 8.95 17.49 -3.27
N ARG A 157 10.16 17.95 -2.97
CA ARG A 157 10.54 19.35 -3.13
C ARG A 157 10.43 19.78 -4.59
N ARG A 158 11.05 19.04 -5.50
CA ARG A 158 10.95 19.32 -6.94
C ARG A 158 9.53 19.27 -7.46
N LEU A 159 8.75 18.27 -7.02
CA LEU A 159 7.34 18.15 -7.38
C LEU A 159 6.55 19.39 -6.94
N TYR A 160 6.78 19.86 -5.71
CA TYR A 160 6.14 21.08 -5.20
C TYR A 160 6.53 22.33 -6.00
N GLU A 161 7.82 22.50 -6.28
CA GLU A 161 8.35 23.64 -7.05
C GLU A 161 7.73 23.66 -8.46
N ASN A 162 7.64 22.52 -9.13
CA ASN A 162 7.06 22.42 -10.48
C ASN A 162 5.56 22.77 -10.52
N ILE A 163 4.82 22.51 -9.46
CA ILE A 163 3.36 22.78 -9.42
C ILE A 163 3.06 24.23 -9.09
N VAL A 164 3.88 24.88 -8.27
CA VAL A 164 3.69 26.28 -7.87
C VAL A 164 4.11 27.25 -8.98
N ILE A 165 4.88 26.80 -9.97
CA ILE A 165 5.33 27.62 -11.11
C ILE A 165 4.31 27.58 -12.28
N LEU A 166 3.31 26.74 -12.23
CA LEU A 166 2.17 26.68 -13.16
C LEU A 166 0.97 27.44 -12.63
#